data_7dac053501c37514a757a4ca9a71e37d
#
_entry.id   7dac053501c37514a757a4ca9a71e37d
#
_cell.length_a   1.000
_cell.length_b   1.000
_cell.length_c   1.000
_cell.angle_alpha   90.00
_cell.angle_beta   90.00
_cell.angle_gamma   90.00
#
_symmetry.space_group_name_H-M   'P 1'
#
loop_
_entity.id
_entity.type
_entity.pdbx_description
1 polymer ?
#
loop_
_entity_poly.entity_id
_entity_poly.type
_entity_poly.pdbx_seq_one_letter_code
_entity_poly.pdbx_strand_id
1 'polypeptide(L)'
;MKRRELIKSLAMTALGGAWIIPTGQAAAKDAPNKSGDLLPVLSVGASARFDHGLKVTFLKVKNDSRCPMGALCVSAGDAEILLRVRVGEMAPEIVSIHTHNMPRVVVLSAIPPGMVGIPKSYSLKVEKLTPHPKIGKKLRQSDYRLSLSVSVAV
;
A
#
# COMPACT_ATOMS: atom_id res chain seq x y z
N MET A 1 -51.38 -22.58 49.68
CA MET A 1 -51.10 -24.04 49.70
C MET A 1 -49.89 -24.28 48.82
N LYS A 2 -48.72 -24.55 49.45
CA LYS A 2 -47.93 -25.78 49.41
C LYS A 2 -47.62 -26.21 47.98
N ARG A 3 -46.36 -26.38 47.51
CA ARG A 3 -45.13 -27.01 48.03
C ARG A 3 -43.98 -26.57 47.14
N ARG A 4 -42.82 -26.13 47.63
CA ARG A 4 -41.63 -26.91 48.06
C ARG A 4 -41.31 -28.11 47.16
N GLU A 5 -40.16 -27.99 46.50
CA GLU A 5 -39.08 -28.98 46.42
C GLU A 5 -37.91 -28.29 45.63
N LEU A 6 -36.91 -28.03 46.20
CA LEU A 6 -35.55 -28.49 46.38
C LEU A 6 -35.11 -29.62 45.44
N ILE A 7 -34.25 -29.29 44.45
CA ILE A 7 -33.32 -30.25 43.85
C ILE A 7 -31.98 -29.53 43.62
N LYS A 8 -31.10 -29.72 44.58
CA LYS A 8 -29.78 -30.34 44.58
C LYS A 8 -28.92 -30.14 43.34
N SER A 9 -27.82 -29.41 43.60
CA SER A 9 -26.45 -29.56 43.09
C SER A 9 -26.19 -30.68 42.10
N LEU A 10 -25.66 -30.33 40.96
CA LEU A 10 -24.66 -31.13 40.26
C LEU A 10 -23.62 -30.18 39.65
N ALA A 11 -22.48 -30.16 40.32
CA ALA A 11 -21.25 -29.60 39.80
C ALA A 11 -20.81 -30.48 38.64
N MET A 12 -20.81 -29.94 37.44
CA MET A 12 -20.07 -30.51 36.32
C MET A 12 -18.97 -29.54 35.92
N THR A 13 -17.78 -29.86 36.39
CA THR A 13 -16.51 -29.36 35.88
C THR A 13 -16.36 -29.77 34.41
N ALA A 14 -16.72 -28.91 33.50
CA ALA A 14 -16.36 -29.07 32.11
C ALA A 14 -15.03 -28.34 31.90
N LEU A 15 -13.95 -29.09 31.76
CA LEU A 15 -12.69 -28.67 31.18
C LEU A 15 -12.93 -28.33 29.71
N GLY A 16 -13.36 -27.09 29.45
CA GLY A 16 -13.51 -26.55 28.14
C GLY A 16 -12.19 -25.95 27.70
N GLY A 17 -11.45 -26.69 26.89
CA GLY A 17 -10.25 -26.16 26.23
C GLY A 17 -10.59 -24.90 25.46
N ALA A 18 -9.97 -23.78 25.83
CA ALA A 18 -10.01 -22.56 25.09
C ALA A 18 -9.30 -22.79 23.75
N TRP A 19 -10.08 -22.94 22.70
CA TRP A 19 -9.57 -22.84 21.33
C TRP A 19 -9.23 -21.40 21.08
N ILE A 20 -7.98 -21.05 21.32
CA ILE A 20 -7.42 -19.77 20.89
C ILE A 20 -7.27 -19.88 19.37
N ILE A 21 -8.22 -19.32 18.62
CA ILE A 21 -8.07 -19.09 17.20
C ILE A 21 -7.13 -17.87 17.09
N PRO A 22 -5.91 -18.00 16.60
CA PRO A 22 -5.12 -16.85 16.27
C PRO A 22 -5.76 -16.18 15.04
N THR A 23 -6.60 -15.19 15.26
CA THR A 23 -6.97 -14.25 14.21
C THR A 23 -5.71 -13.48 13.86
N GLY A 24 -4.95 -14.04 12.93
CA GLY A 24 -3.84 -13.35 12.29
C GLY A 24 -4.37 -12.21 11.43
N GLN A 25 -4.75 -11.13 12.07
CA GLN A 25 -4.88 -9.85 11.39
C GLN A 25 -3.47 -9.42 11.03
N ALA A 26 -3.11 -9.67 9.77
CA ALA A 26 -1.99 -8.99 9.15
C ALA A 26 -2.36 -7.50 9.11
N ALA A 27 -2.07 -6.80 10.20
CA ALA A 27 -2.12 -5.35 10.24
C ALA A 27 -1.12 -4.86 9.20
N ALA A 28 -1.63 -4.35 8.08
CA ALA A 28 -0.84 -3.57 7.16
C ALA A 28 -0.24 -2.41 8.00
N LYS A 29 1.06 -2.47 8.23
CA LYS A 29 1.77 -1.44 8.97
C LYS A 29 1.76 -0.17 8.11
N ASP A 30 0.80 0.70 8.35
CA ASP A 30 0.83 2.07 7.89
C ASP A 30 1.94 2.78 8.67
N ALA A 31 3.11 2.88 8.08
CA ALA A 31 4.20 3.68 8.64
C ALA A 31 3.89 5.15 8.39
N PRO A 32 3.76 6.01 9.42
CA PRO A 32 3.64 7.44 9.23
C PRO A 32 5.00 7.99 8.76
N ASN A 33 5.04 8.52 7.55
CA ASN A 33 6.22 9.25 7.07
C ASN A 33 6.16 10.68 7.57
N LYS A 34 7.02 11.01 8.53
CA LYS A 34 7.31 12.40 8.89
C LYS A 34 8.18 13.00 7.80
N SER A 35 7.78 14.15 7.28
CA SER A 35 8.54 14.97 6.34
C SER A 35 9.98 15.14 6.80
N GLY A 36 10.92 14.63 6.05
CA GLY A 36 12.36 14.80 6.28
C GLY A 36 13.15 13.54 5.95
N ASP A 37 13.76 13.54 4.78
CA ASP A 37 14.95 12.78 4.38
C ASP A 37 14.89 11.27 4.06
N LEU A 38 13.89 10.52 4.39
CA LEU A 38 13.81 9.13 3.93
C LEU A 38 12.53 8.89 3.13
N LEU A 39 12.69 8.72 1.82
CA LEU A 39 11.58 8.31 0.95
C LEU A 39 10.99 6.99 1.45
N PRO A 40 9.66 6.88 1.62
CA PRO A 40 9.05 5.64 2.07
C PRO A 40 9.31 4.53 1.04
N VAL A 41 9.78 3.39 1.53
CA VAL A 41 9.97 2.19 0.72
C VAL A 41 8.76 1.29 0.89
N LEU A 42 7.97 1.14 -0.16
CA LEU A 42 6.74 0.36 -0.18
C LEU A 42 6.99 -1.04 -0.74
N SER A 43 6.54 -2.06 -0.04
CA SER A 43 6.35 -3.41 -0.58
C SER A 43 5.03 -3.48 -1.34
N VAL A 44 4.86 -4.46 -2.22
CA VAL A 44 3.55 -4.71 -2.85
C VAL A 44 2.50 -4.99 -1.77
N GLY A 45 1.36 -4.31 -1.86
CA GLY A 45 0.29 -4.31 -0.88
C GLY A 45 0.46 -3.30 0.26
N ALA A 46 1.66 -2.73 0.46
CA ALA A 46 1.89 -1.73 1.49
C ALA A 46 1.36 -0.35 1.10
N SER A 47 1.01 0.45 2.10
CA SER A 47 0.55 1.83 1.94
C SER A 47 1.45 2.79 2.71
N ALA A 48 1.62 3.99 2.18
CA ALA A 48 2.17 5.13 2.90
C ALA A 48 1.16 6.27 2.92
N ARG A 49 1.21 7.05 4.00
CA ARG A 49 0.49 8.31 4.12
C ARG A 49 1.47 9.45 3.96
N PHE A 50 1.09 10.40 3.15
CA PHE A 50 1.84 11.62 2.91
C PHE A 50 1.07 12.80 3.48
N ASP A 51 1.72 13.96 3.52
CA ASP A 51 1.10 15.19 3.99
C ASP A 51 -0.17 15.52 3.18
N HIS A 52 -1.03 16.31 3.79
CA HIS A 52 -2.32 16.73 3.21
C HIS A 52 -3.32 15.60 2.93
N GLY A 53 -3.22 14.48 3.66
CA GLY A 53 -4.21 13.40 3.61
C GLY A 53 -4.08 12.46 2.40
N LEU A 54 -2.97 12.53 1.67
CA LEU A 54 -2.71 11.61 0.57
C LEU A 54 -2.29 10.24 1.11
N LYS A 55 -2.99 9.18 0.69
CA LYS A 55 -2.62 7.77 0.93
C LYS A 55 -2.31 7.10 -0.40
N VAL A 56 -1.12 6.50 -0.50
CA VAL A 56 -0.67 5.75 -1.68
C VAL A 56 -0.44 4.30 -1.30
N THR A 57 -1.01 3.38 -2.06
CA THR A 57 -0.83 1.93 -1.90
C THR A 57 -0.15 1.37 -3.13
N PHE A 58 0.94 0.66 -2.97
CA PHE A 58 1.61 -0.04 -4.05
C PHE A 58 0.87 -1.36 -4.36
N LEU A 59 0.12 -1.42 -5.47
CA LEU A 59 -0.68 -2.59 -5.80
C LEU A 59 0.16 -3.71 -6.43
N LYS A 60 0.84 -3.41 -7.52
CA LYS A 60 1.69 -4.38 -8.25
C LYS A 60 2.55 -3.70 -9.31
N VAL A 61 3.56 -4.41 -9.78
CA VAL A 61 4.22 -4.14 -11.05
C VAL A 61 3.44 -4.87 -12.13
N LYS A 62 2.84 -4.13 -13.05
CA LYS A 62 2.03 -4.70 -14.13
C LYS A 62 2.90 -5.29 -15.22
N ASN A 63 3.97 -4.58 -15.58
CA ASN A 63 4.97 -5.00 -16.54
C ASN A 63 6.35 -4.50 -16.11
N ASP A 64 7.39 -5.28 -16.34
CA ASP A 64 8.78 -4.89 -16.09
C ASP A 64 9.63 -5.32 -17.28
N SER A 65 9.87 -4.40 -18.19
CA SER A 65 10.70 -4.55 -19.38
C SER A 65 12.04 -3.84 -19.25
N ARG A 66 12.46 -3.45 -18.05
CA ARG A 66 13.77 -2.84 -17.80
C ARG A 66 14.88 -3.76 -18.27
N CYS A 67 15.92 -3.18 -18.87
CA CYS A 67 17.05 -3.96 -19.35
C CYS A 67 17.68 -4.77 -18.20
N PRO A 68 17.75 -6.11 -18.27
CA PRO A 68 18.30 -6.91 -17.19
C PRO A 68 19.79 -6.63 -16.97
N MET A 69 20.21 -6.62 -15.73
CA MET A 69 21.64 -6.53 -15.40
C MET A 69 22.42 -7.68 -16.05
N GLY A 70 23.48 -7.31 -16.76
CA GLY A 70 24.30 -8.26 -17.53
C GLY A 70 23.86 -8.47 -18.98
N ALA A 71 22.77 -7.83 -19.42
CA ALA A 71 22.35 -7.82 -20.82
C ALA A 71 22.86 -6.54 -21.52
N LEU A 72 23.05 -6.65 -22.84
CA LEU A 72 23.25 -5.51 -23.73
C LEU A 72 21.91 -5.23 -24.40
N CYS A 73 21.26 -4.14 -24.02
CA CYS A 73 19.95 -3.76 -24.55
C CYS A 73 20.07 -2.50 -25.39
N VAL A 74 19.25 -2.42 -26.43
CA VAL A 74 19.15 -1.23 -27.29
C VAL A 74 18.48 -0.05 -26.53
N SER A 75 17.62 -0.36 -25.56
CA SER A 75 16.94 0.62 -24.72
C SER A 75 16.99 0.23 -23.25
N ALA A 76 16.87 1.22 -22.36
CA ALA A 76 16.83 0.99 -20.91
C ALA A 76 15.60 0.19 -20.48
N GLY A 77 14.55 0.16 -21.30
CA GLY A 77 13.27 -0.44 -20.96
C GLY A 77 12.52 0.34 -19.88
N ASP A 78 11.39 -0.19 -19.44
CA ASP A 78 10.51 0.48 -18.50
C ASP A 78 9.80 -0.51 -17.58
N ALA A 79 9.32 -0.04 -16.43
CA ALA A 79 8.39 -0.80 -15.60
C ALA A 79 7.13 0.02 -15.37
N GLU A 80 5.98 -0.63 -15.60
CA GLU A 80 4.65 -0.08 -15.33
C GLU A 80 4.18 -0.53 -13.95
N ILE A 81 3.88 0.43 -13.10
CA ILE A 81 3.52 0.24 -11.69
C ILE A 81 2.09 0.72 -11.49
N LEU A 82 1.26 -0.10 -10.86
CA LEU A 82 -0.09 0.28 -10.46
C LEU A 82 -0.11 0.71 -8.99
N LEU A 83 -0.62 1.89 -8.75
CA LEU A 83 -0.83 2.48 -7.44
C LEU A 83 -2.31 2.70 -7.21
N ARG A 84 -2.77 2.51 -5.97
CA ARG A 84 -4.06 3.01 -5.52
C ARG A 84 -3.80 4.27 -4.71
N VAL A 85 -4.42 5.35 -5.12
CA VAL A 85 -4.25 6.67 -4.51
C VAL A 85 -5.58 7.13 -3.93
N ARG A 86 -5.56 7.69 -2.74
CA ARG A 86 -6.72 8.28 -2.08
C ARG A 86 -6.32 9.57 -1.39
N VAL A 87 -7.10 10.62 -1.60
CA VAL A 87 -6.93 11.91 -0.90
C VAL A 87 -8.07 12.08 0.10
N GLY A 88 -7.75 12.19 1.38
CA GLY A 88 -8.74 12.29 2.45
C GLY A 88 -9.78 11.18 2.40
N GLU A 89 -11.06 11.57 2.42
CA GLU A 89 -12.21 10.65 2.35
C GLU A 89 -12.74 10.42 0.92
N MET A 90 -12.02 10.90 -0.10
CA MET A 90 -12.43 10.69 -1.49
C MET A 90 -12.32 9.22 -1.90
N ALA A 91 -13.06 8.84 -2.94
CA ALA A 91 -12.96 7.51 -3.52
C ALA A 91 -11.52 7.23 -3.99
N PRO A 92 -10.99 6.01 -3.76
CA PRO A 92 -9.66 5.67 -4.21
C PRO A 92 -9.63 5.55 -5.74
N GLU A 93 -8.56 6.03 -6.35
CA GLU A 93 -8.28 5.92 -7.77
C GLU A 93 -7.09 5.00 -8.02
N ILE A 94 -7.11 4.24 -9.12
CA ILE A 94 -5.98 3.42 -9.57
C ILE A 94 -5.28 4.17 -10.67
N VAL A 95 -4.01 4.47 -10.46
CA VAL A 95 -3.16 5.17 -11.41
C VAL A 95 -2.00 4.28 -11.86
N SER A 96 -1.62 4.40 -13.13
CA SER A 96 -0.44 3.77 -13.69
C SER A 96 0.70 4.77 -13.77
N ILE A 97 1.88 4.36 -13.31
CA ILE A 97 3.07 5.19 -13.32
C ILE A 97 4.26 4.39 -13.85
N HIS A 98 5.15 5.05 -14.57
CA HIS A 98 6.25 4.43 -15.29
C HIS A 98 7.60 4.83 -14.71
N THR A 99 8.60 3.94 -14.79
CA THR A 99 9.95 4.21 -14.27
C THR A 99 10.82 5.03 -15.20
N HIS A 100 10.60 4.92 -16.51
CA HIS A 100 11.47 5.56 -17.52
C HIS A 100 10.74 6.59 -18.38
N ASN A 101 9.47 6.36 -18.73
CA ASN A 101 8.74 7.29 -19.59
C ASN A 101 8.24 8.49 -18.79
N MET A 102 8.48 9.68 -19.35
CA MET A 102 7.94 10.92 -18.82
C MET A 102 6.49 11.11 -19.27
N PRO A 103 5.62 11.64 -18.43
CA PRO A 103 5.87 12.08 -17.08
C PRO A 103 5.79 10.92 -16.07
N ARG A 104 6.78 10.83 -15.20
CA ARG A 104 6.73 9.96 -14.01
C ARG A 104 5.79 10.54 -12.94
N VAL A 105 5.04 11.52 -13.33
CA VAL A 105 4.24 12.36 -12.45
C VAL A 105 2.78 12.13 -12.79
N VAL A 106 2.01 11.71 -11.80
CA VAL A 106 0.56 11.69 -11.86
C VAL A 106 0.07 12.90 -11.08
N VAL A 107 -0.66 13.78 -11.73
CA VAL A 107 -1.27 14.94 -11.09
C VAL A 107 -2.68 14.56 -10.69
N LEU A 108 -2.95 14.59 -9.40
CA LEU A 108 -4.27 14.39 -8.85
C LEU A 108 -4.77 15.74 -8.35
N SER A 109 -5.87 16.21 -8.89
CA SER A 109 -6.55 17.37 -8.36
C SER A 109 -7.69 16.94 -7.48
N ALA A 110 -7.67 17.31 -6.21
CA ALA A 110 -8.70 16.96 -5.27
C ALA A 110 -9.19 18.20 -4.51
N ILE A 111 -10.48 18.48 -4.64
CA ILE A 111 -11.20 19.33 -3.69
C ILE A 111 -12.02 18.38 -2.82
N PRO A 112 -11.78 18.29 -1.50
CA PRO A 112 -12.62 17.48 -0.64
C PRO A 112 -14.08 17.92 -0.72
N PRO A 113 -15.06 17.00 -0.72
CA PRO A 113 -16.47 17.35 -0.71
C PRO A 113 -16.78 18.24 0.50
N GLY A 114 -17.45 19.37 0.26
CA GLY A 114 -17.85 20.32 1.31
C GLY A 114 -16.80 21.35 1.71
N MET A 115 -15.63 21.37 1.09
CA MET A 115 -14.64 22.44 1.27
C MET A 115 -14.65 23.40 0.10
N VAL A 116 -14.83 24.67 0.38
CA VAL A 116 -14.52 25.77 -0.53
C VAL A 116 -13.05 26.07 -0.33
N GLY A 117 -12.20 25.70 -1.29
CA GLY A 117 -10.76 25.87 -1.17
C GLY A 117 -10.04 25.76 -2.53
N ILE A 118 -8.78 26.19 -2.56
CA ILE A 118 -7.93 26.05 -3.72
C ILE A 118 -7.67 24.56 -3.96
N PRO A 119 -7.89 24.01 -5.18
CA PRO A 119 -7.59 22.62 -5.48
C PRO A 119 -6.10 22.38 -5.29
N LYS A 120 -5.76 21.35 -4.48
CA LYS A 120 -4.38 20.92 -4.32
C LYS A 120 -4.08 19.88 -5.39
N SER A 121 -2.99 20.06 -6.09
CA SER A 121 -2.48 19.07 -7.04
C SER A 121 -1.32 18.29 -6.41
N TYR A 122 -1.39 16.98 -6.52
CA TYR A 122 -0.37 16.06 -6.00
C TYR A 122 0.40 15.49 -7.18
N SER A 123 1.72 15.62 -7.13
CA SER A 123 2.62 15.01 -8.10
C SER A 123 3.35 13.85 -7.46
N LEU A 124 3.18 12.66 -8.04
CA LEU A 124 3.88 11.45 -7.61
C LEU A 124 5.00 11.14 -8.59
N LYS A 125 6.19 10.90 -8.08
CA LYS A 125 7.36 10.53 -8.86
C LYS A 125 7.95 9.23 -8.35
N VAL A 126 8.23 8.29 -9.25
CA VAL A 126 9.01 7.09 -8.93
C VAL A 126 10.47 7.47 -8.83
N GLU A 127 11.05 7.31 -7.64
CA GLU A 127 12.48 7.52 -7.45
C GLU A 127 13.26 6.23 -7.69
N LYS A 128 12.74 5.11 -7.18
CA LYS A 128 13.41 3.83 -7.32
C LYS A 128 12.44 2.65 -7.28
N LEU A 129 12.64 1.68 -8.16
CA LEU A 129 11.99 0.38 -8.12
C LEU A 129 13.05 -0.72 -8.05
N THR A 130 13.06 -1.48 -6.96
CA THR A 130 14.01 -2.58 -6.73
C THR A 130 13.27 -3.90 -6.52
N PRO A 131 13.91 -5.04 -6.78
CA PRO A 131 15.22 -5.20 -7.41
C PRO A 131 15.20 -4.85 -8.89
N HIS A 132 16.37 -4.62 -9.47
CA HIS A 132 16.51 -4.53 -10.91
C HIS A 132 16.50 -5.93 -11.52
N PRO A 133 15.87 -6.17 -12.69
CA PRO A 133 15.89 -7.47 -13.35
C PRO A 133 17.32 -7.96 -13.59
N LYS A 134 17.51 -9.27 -13.53
CA LYS A 134 18.78 -9.94 -13.86
C LYS A 134 18.52 -11.06 -14.85
N ILE A 135 19.48 -11.32 -15.73
CA ILE A 135 19.41 -12.45 -16.67
C ILE A 135 19.18 -13.74 -15.89
N GLY A 136 18.24 -14.55 -16.37
CA GLY A 136 17.93 -15.87 -15.81
C GLY A 136 17.18 -15.85 -14.48
N LYS A 137 16.88 -14.66 -13.91
CA LYS A 137 16.11 -14.54 -12.66
C LYS A 137 14.75 -13.95 -12.89
N LYS A 138 13.69 -14.73 -12.63
CA LYS A 138 12.31 -14.23 -12.63
C LYS A 138 12.01 -13.57 -11.29
N LEU A 139 11.54 -12.32 -11.33
CA LEU A 139 11.08 -11.57 -10.15
C LEU A 139 9.63 -11.92 -9.82
N ARG A 140 9.33 -12.06 -8.52
CA ARG A 140 7.98 -12.22 -8.01
C ARG A 140 7.46 -10.86 -7.54
N GLN A 141 6.14 -10.70 -7.48
CA GLN A 141 5.53 -9.45 -7.00
C GLN A 141 5.99 -9.09 -5.58
N SER A 142 6.16 -10.06 -4.71
CA SER A 142 6.64 -9.88 -3.34
C SER A 142 8.07 -9.33 -3.23
N ASP A 143 8.86 -9.47 -4.29
CA ASP A 143 10.27 -9.05 -4.28
C ASP A 143 10.40 -7.53 -4.48
N TYR A 144 9.40 -6.89 -5.11
CA TYR A 144 9.46 -5.48 -5.46
C TYR A 144 9.38 -4.56 -4.26
N ARG A 145 10.20 -3.50 -4.31
CA ARG A 145 10.22 -2.39 -3.37
C ARG A 145 10.22 -1.09 -4.17
N LEU A 146 9.31 -0.21 -3.83
CA LEU A 146 9.07 1.04 -4.52
C LEU A 146 9.36 2.22 -3.60
N SER A 147 10.19 3.14 -4.04
CA SER A 147 10.40 4.45 -3.39
C SER A 147 9.72 5.53 -4.24
N LEU A 148 8.92 6.35 -3.59
CA LEU A 148 8.16 7.44 -4.20
C LEU A 148 8.47 8.75 -3.51
N SER A 149 8.57 9.82 -4.28
CA SER A 149 8.45 11.18 -3.78
C SER A 149 7.09 11.76 -4.15
N VAL A 150 6.59 12.61 -3.26
CA VAL A 150 5.33 13.32 -3.45
C VAL A 150 5.59 14.81 -3.28
N SER A 151 5.14 15.59 -4.23
CA SER A 151 5.10 17.05 -4.12
C SER A 151 3.66 17.55 -4.22
N VAL A 152 3.36 18.60 -3.49
CA VAL A 152 2.05 19.23 -3.47
C VAL A 152 2.19 20.65 -4.01
N ALA A 153 1.40 20.98 -5.02
CA ALA A 153 1.26 22.34 -5.52
C ALA A 153 -0.13 22.88 -5.12
N VAL A 154 -0.14 24.12 -4.67
CA VAL A 154 -1.34 24.88 -4.25
C VAL A 154 -1.70 25.88 -5.34
#